data_22b631709fed5529124c42fb1651e6e3
#
_entry.id   22b631709fed5529124c42fb1651e6e3
#
_cell.length_a   1.000
_cell.length_b   1.000
_cell.length_c   1.000
_cell.angle_alpha   90.00
_cell.angle_beta   90.00
_cell.angle_gamma   90.00
#
_symmetry.space_group_name_H-M   'P 1'
#
loop_
_entity.id
_entity.type
_entity.pdbx_description
1 polymer ?
#
loop_
_entity_poly.entity_id
_entity_poly.type
_entity_poly.pdbx_seq_one_letter_code
_entity_poly.pdbx_strand_id
1 'polypeptide(L)'
;YWRIQRILDNCARHPVVVDIFDATQDCQATFRHTDAAGHQRKALADGVTELFLWDFKTTSSSWDQLYRSCMDYGYLWQDAWYSDAALACDWPPHRLKFVFAQTVKPFGVRVYTLPTDLVEQAREQIARTLDQIALRRELGYYRSDEDEEEGELVFPPWTRRNGHGDR
;
A
#
# COMPACT_ATOMS: atom_id res chain seq x y z
N TYR A 1 9.39 -18.34 -13.74
CA TYR A 1 10.40 -17.47 -14.42
C TYR A 1 9.80 -16.70 -15.61
N TRP A 2 9.18 -17.36 -16.60
CA TRP A 2 8.67 -16.72 -17.82
C TRP A 2 7.61 -15.60 -17.58
N ARG A 3 6.80 -15.71 -16.52
CA ARG A 3 5.81 -14.67 -16.17
C ARG A 3 6.49 -13.36 -15.75
N ILE A 4 7.54 -13.47 -14.96
CA ILE A 4 8.34 -12.30 -14.54
C ILE A 4 8.94 -11.62 -15.75
N GLN A 5 9.51 -12.40 -16.68
CA GLN A 5 10.07 -11.85 -17.91
C GLN A 5 9.03 -11.10 -18.74
N ARG A 6 7.79 -11.64 -18.86
CA ARG A 6 6.69 -10.97 -19.56
C ARG A 6 6.28 -9.65 -18.90
N ILE A 7 6.25 -9.61 -17.58
CA ILE A 7 5.97 -8.38 -16.83
C ILE A 7 7.06 -7.34 -17.12
N LEU A 8 8.32 -7.74 -17.01
CA LEU A 8 9.46 -6.84 -17.29
C LEU A 8 9.44 -6.32 -18.74
N ASP A 9 9.21 -7.22 -19.72
CA ASP A 9 9.10 -6.85 -21.14
C ASP A 9 7.96 -5.81 -21.37
N ASN A 10 6.83 -5.98 -20.68
CA ASN A 10 5.70 -5.06 -20.78
C ASN A 10 5.98 -3.72 -20.08
N CYS A 11 6.66 -3.73 -18.94
CA CYS A 11 7.13 -2.51 -18.29
C CYS A 11 8.09 -1.73 -19.19
N ALA A 12 9.07 -2.41 -19.78
CA ALA A 12 10.07 -1.81 -20.67
C ALA A 12 9.49 -1.24 -21.98
N ARG A 13 8.27 -1.64 -22.35
CA ARG A 13 7.55 -1.13 -23.53
C ARG A 13 6.48 -0.10 -23.20
N HIS A 14 6.20 0.11 -21.92
CA HIS A 14 5.16 1.05 -21.49
C HIS A 14 5.75 2.45 -21.38
N PRO A 15 5.38 3.41 -22.24
CA PRO A 15 6.09 4.69 -22.32
C PRO A 15 6.13 5.43 -20.98
N VAL A 16 5.00 5.49 -20.27
CA VAL A 16 4.95 6.18 -18.97
C VAL A 16 5.83 5.49 -17.91
N VAL A 17 5.99 4.16 -17.95
CA VAL A 17 6.87 3.44 -17.02
C VAL A 17 8.33 3.69 -17.37
N VAL A 18 8.67 3.73 -18.65
CA VAL A 18 10.02 4.11 -19.10
C VAL A 18 10.35 5.52 -18.64
N ASP A 19 9.45 6.49 -18.87
CA ASP A 19 9.65 7.87 -18.42
C ASP A 19 9.83 7.97 -16.88
N ILE A 20 9.08 7.17 -16.10
CA ILE A 20 9.25 7.10 -14.65
C ILE A 20 10.65 6.59 -14.28
N PHE A 21 11.09 5.50 -14.91
CA PHE A 21 12.39 4.90 -14.61
C PHE A 21 13.55 5.81 -15.02
N ASP A 22 13.45 6.44 -16.17
CA ASP A 22 14.48 7.36 -16.68
C ASP A 22 14.57 8.64 -15.80
N ALA A 23 13.44 9.10 -15.23
CA ALA A 23 13.39 10.24 -14.32
C ALA A 23 13.78 9.87 -12.88
N THR A 24 13.96 8.59 -12.55
CA THR A 24 14.24 8.15 -11.18
C THR A 24 15.65 8.56 -10.76
N GLN A 25 15.72 9.31 -9.65
CA GLN A 25 16.97 9.80 -9.08
C GLN A 25 17.53 8.84 -8.03
N ASP A 26 16.65 8.19 -7.27
CA ASP A 26 17.04 7.23 -6.24
C ASP A 26 16.03 6.09 -6.16
N CYS A 27 16.52 4.87 -5.93
CA CYS A 27 15.72 3.67 -5.74
C CYS A 27 15.79 3.20 -4.29
N GLN A 28 14.69 2.61 -3.79
CA GLN A 28 14.58 2.14 -2.41
C GLN A 28 14.88 3.27 -1.39
N ALA A 29 14.37 4.48 -1.72
CA ALA A 29 14.58 5.67 -0.92
C ALA A 29 13.88 5.57 0.44
N THR A 30 14.65 5.74 1.51
CA THR A 30 14.13 5.67 2.88
C THR A 30 13.98 7.06 3.47
N PHE A 31 12.74 7.41 3.86
CA PHE A 31 12.42 8.63 4.60
C PHE A 31 12.19 8.30 6.06
N ARG A 32 12.84 9.02 6.96
CA ARG A 32 12.69 8.89 8.41
C ARG A 32 12.57 10.26 9.04
N HIS A 33 11.52 10.45 9.83
CA HIS A 33 11.31 11.70 10.56
C HIS A 33 10.58 11.41 11.87
N THR A 34 10.58 12.40 12.74
CA THR A 34 9.74 12.43 13.94
C THR A 34 8.66 13.47 13.71
N ASP A 35 7.39 13.09 13.82
CA ASP A 35 6.29 14.04 13.65
C ASP A 35 6.13 14.97 14.86
N ALA A 36 5.23 15.94 14.77
CA ALA A 36 5.03 16.95 15.82
C ALA A 36 4.55 16.35 17.16
N ALA A 37 3.94 15.17 17.14
CA ALA A 37 3.50 14.42 18.32
C ALA A 37 4.60 13.50 18.90
N GLY A 38 5.80 13.48 18.29
CA GLY A 38 6.93 12.68 18.74
C GLY A 38 6.96 11.24 18.21
N HIS A 39 6.08 10.88 17.25
CA HIS A 39 6.09 9.54 16.66
C HIS A 39 7.22 9.44 15.64
N GLN A 40 8.03 8.39 15.76
CA GLN A 40 9.03 8.05 14.75
C GLN A 40 8.34 7.37 13.57
N ARG A 41 8.44 7.99 12.40
CA ARG A 41 7.85 7.52 11.15
C ARG A 41 8.92 7.11 10.15
N LYS A 42 8.63 6.07 9.39
CA LYS A 42 9.50 5.58 8.32
C LYS A 42 8.67 5.24 7.09
N ALA A 43 9.16 5.63 5.93
CA ALA A 43 8.65 5.19 4.63
C ALA A 43 9.81 4.68 3.77
N LEU A 44 9.53 3.74 2.88
CA LEU A 44 10.47 3.20 1.90
C LEU A 44 9.77 3.19 0.55
N ALA A 45 10.09 4.15 -0.32
CA ALA A 45 9.57 4.22 -1.67
C ALA A 45 10.45 3.39 -2.62
N ASP A 46 9.84 2.71 -3.60
CA ASP A 46 10.59 1.97 -4.62
C ASP A 46 11.43 2.89 -5.49
N GLY A 47 10.95 4.11 -5.72
CA GLY A 47 11.75 5.14 -6.37
C GLY A 47 11.25 6.55 -6.15
N VAL A 48 12.16 7.48 -6.38
CA VAL A 48 11.98 8.92 -6.20
C VAL A 48 12.43 9.64 -7.45
N THR A 49 11.61 10.57 -7.92
CA THR A 49 11.95 11.50 -8.99
C THR A 49 11.94 12.93 -8.45
N GLU A 50 12.28 13.91 -9.25
CA GLU A 50 12.16 15.32 -8.88
C GLU A 50 10.71 15.76 -8.59
N LEU A 51 9.71 15.08 -9.20
CA LEU A 51 8.32 15.52 -9.19
C LEU A 51 7.36 14.58 -8.46
N PHE A 52 7.73 13.33 -8.20
CA PHE A 52 6.86 12.35 -7.57
C PHE A 52 7.64 11.16 -6.99
N LEU A 53 7.01 10.48 -6.05
CA LEU A 53 7.40 9.15 -5.60
C LEU A 53 6.72 8.09 -6.46
N TRP A 54 7.27 6.90 -6.56
CA TRP A 54 6.57 5.79 -7.17
C TRP A 54 6.81 4.48 -6.42
N ASP A 55 5.86 3.58 -6.58
CA ASP A 55 5.88 2.27 -5.93
C ASP A 55 5.33 1.21 -6.90
N PHE A 56 6.00 0.08 -7.01
CA PHE A 56 5.65 -0.99 -7.91
C PHE A 56 4.77 -2.04 -7.23
N LYS A 57 3.64 -2.34 -7.82
CA LYS A 57 2.67 -3.29 -7.30
C LYS A 57 2.36 -4.37 -8.31
N THR A 58 2.34 -5.61 -7.87
CA THR A 58 1.78 -6.71 -8.67
C THR A 58 0.33 -6.97 -8.27
N THR A 59 -0.49 -7.35 -9.24
CA THR A 59 -1.90 -7.67 -8.99
C THR A 59 -2.38 -8.81 -9.88
N SER A 60 -3.29 -9.64 -9.37
CA SER A 60 -4.07 -10.59 -10.18
C SER A 60 -5.45 -10.05 -10.54
N SER A 61 -5.83 -8.89 -10.00
CA SER A 61 -7.13 -8.26 -10.24
C SER A 61 -7.25 -7.75 -11.67
N SER A 62 -8.47 -7.75 -12.20
CA SER A 62 -8.80 -6.97 -13.39
C SER A 62 -8.77 -5.47 -13.09
N TRP A 63 -8.61 -4.65 -14.11
CA TRP A 63 -8.44 -3.21 -13.92
C TRP A 63 -9.67 -2.52 -13.32
N ASP A 64 -10.85 -3.02 -13.59
CA ASP A 64 -12.13 -2.55 -13.03
C ASP A 64 -12.32 -2.95 -11.56
N GLN A 65 -11.58 -3.94 -11.07
CA GLN A 65 -11.59 -4.41 -9.68
C GLN A 65 -10.39 -3.92 -8.87
N LEU A 66 -9.43 -3.21 -9.50
CA LEU A 66 -8.19 -2.80 -8.85
C LEU A 66 -8.42 -1.93 -7.62
N TYR A 67 -9.49 -1.13 -7.60
CA TYR A 67 -9.87 -0.31 -6.45
C TYR A 67 -10.05 -1.13 -5.17
N ARG A 68 -10.53 -2.38 -5.27
CA ARG A 68 -10.66 -3.28 -4.10
C ARG A 68 -9.29 -3.60 -3.52
N SER A 69 -8.33 -3.96 -4.38
CA SER A 69 -6.96 -4.18 -3.94
C SER A 69 -6.37 -2.92 -3.29
N CYS A 70 -6.65 -1.73 -3.81
CA CYS A 70 -6.20 -0.48 -3.20
C CYS A 70 -6.76 -0.28 -1.79
N MET A 71 -8.03 -0.66 -1.56
CA MET A 71 -8.66 -0.61 -0.24
C MET A 71 -8.11 -1.69 0.69
N ASP A 72 -8.10 -2.95 0.23
CA ASP A 72 -7.71 -4.12 1.03
C ASP A 72 -6.26 -4.07 1.51
N TYR A 73 -5.36 -3.54 0.66
CA TYR A 73 -3.93 -3.40 0.96
C TYR A 73 -3.53 -2.02 1.51
N GLY A 74 -4.49 -1.13 1.73
CA GLY A 74 -4.25 0.17 2.34
C GLY A 74 -3.38 1.12 1.50
N TYR A 75 -3.48 1.11 0.16
CA TYR A 75 -2.66 1.96 -0.68
C TYR A 75 -2.98 3.45 -0.53
N LEU A 76 -4.20 3.82 -0.11
CA LEU A 76 -4.54 5.19 0.29
C LEU A 76 -3.70 5.65 1.49
N TRP A 77 -3.54 4.77 2.48
CA TRP A 77 -2.72 5.02 3.66
C TRP A 77 -1.24 5.09 3.29
N GLN A 78 -0.80 4.22 2.37
CA GLN A 78 0.58 4.25 1.87
C GLN A 78 0.89 5.56 1.17
N ASP A 79 0.00 6.07 0.30
CA ASP A 79 0.18 7.34 -0.40
C ASP A 79 0.29 8.50 0.59
N ALA A 80 -0.66 8.63 1.52
CA ALA A 80 -0.64 9.66 2.55
C ALA A 80 0.65 9.59 3.39
N TRP A 81 1.00 8.40 3.88
CA TRP A 81 2.17 8.18 4.73
C TRP A 81 3.49 8.49 4.03
N TYR A 82 3.65 8.06 2.78
CA TYR A 82 4.90 8.25 2.03
C TYR A 82 5.08 9.70 1.59
N SER A 83 4.00 10.34 1.13
CA SER A 83 4.01 11.75 0.74
C SER A 83 4.34 12.65 1.93
N ASP A 84 3.77 12.39 3.10
CA ASP A 84 4.06 13.14 4.33
C ASP A 84 5.50 12.92 4.81
N ALA A 85 5.99 11.67 4.71
CA ALA A 85 7.37 11.35 5.12
C ALA A 85 8.40 12.01 4.19
N ALA A 86 8.16 12.05 2.88
CA ALA A 86 9.02 12.73 1.93
C ALA A 86 9.05 14.24 2.20
N LEU A 87 7.87 14.86 2.38
CA LEU A 87 7.76 16.29 2.71
C LEU A 87 8.50 16.64 3.99
N ALA A 88 8.39 15.81 5.03
CA ALA A 88 9.09 16.02 6.31
C ALA A 88 10.61 15.84 6.22
N CYS A 89 11.11 15.26 5.13
CA CYS A 89 12.53 15.11 4.81
C CYS A 89 13.02 16.12 3.74
N ASP A 90 12.31 17.26 3.59
CA ASP A 90 12.63 18.35 2.65
C ASP A 90 12.58 17.95 1.16
N TRP A 91 11.97 16.82 0.85
CA TRP A 91 11.61 16.54 -0.53
C TRP A 91 10.35 17.33 -0.90
N PRO A 92 10.27 17.85 -2.14
CA PRO A 92 9.08 18.60 -2.56
C PRO A 92 7.80 17.76 -2.40
N PRO A 93 6.63 18.39 -2.17
CA PRO A 93 5.37 17.67 -1.96
C PRO A 93 5.03 16.85 -3.20
N HIS A 94 5.15 15.56 -3.09
CA HIS A 94 4.97 14.64 -4.20
C HIS A 94 3.78 13.73 -3.98
N ARG A 95 3.07 13.48 -5.07
CA ARG A 95 2.08 12.42 -5.12
C ARG A 95 2.77 11.09 -5.36
N LEU A 96 2.27 10.03 -4.74
CA LEU A 96 2.72 8.70 -5.02
C LEU A 96 2.07 8.18 -6.32
N LYS A 97 2.88 7.70 -7.24
CA LYS A 97 2.41 6.97 -8.43
C LYS A 97 2.56 5.48 -8.20
N PHE A 98 1.52 4.73 -8.44
CA PHE A 98 1.55 3.29 -8.39
C PHE A 98 1.72 2.72 -9.80
N VAL A 99 2.77 1.95 -10.01
CA VAL A 99 2.98 1.17 -11.23
C VAL A 99 2.43 -0.23 -10.98
N PHE A 100 1.26 -0.52 -11.51
CA PHE A 100 0.63 -1.83 -11.37
C PHE A 100 0.97 -2.73 -12.55
N ALA A 101 1.42 -3.96 -12.25
CA ALA A 101 1.65 -5.00 -13.24
C ALA A 101 0.80 -6.24 -12.93
N GLN A 102 0.02 -6.69 -13.91
CA GLN A 102 -0.78 -7.90 -13.74
C GLN A 102 0.10 -9.16 -13.76
N THR A 103 -0.14 -10.08 -12.81
CA THR A 103 0.52 -11.39 -12.74
C THR A 103 -0.19 -12.46 -13.57
N VAL A 104 -1.34 -12.11 -14.18
CA VAL A 104 -2.15 -12.93 -15.06
C VAL A 104 -2.18 -12.34 -16.47
N LYS A 105 -2.45 -13.18 -17.47
CA LYS A 105 -2.56 -12.71 -18.86
C LYS A 105 -3.64 -11.63 -18.97
N PRO A 106 -3.41 -10.57 -19.76
CA PRO A 106 -2.31 -10.37 -20.72
C PRO A 106 -1.02 -9.77 -20.10
N PHE A 107 -0.82 -9.79 -18.76
CA PHE A 107 0.30 -9.17 -18.04
C PHE A 107 0.37 -7.65 -18.28
N GLY A 108 -0.80 -7.02 -18.28
CA GLY A 108 -0.91 -5.60 -18.51
C GLY A 108 -0.18 -4.76 -17.46
N VAL A 109 0.24 -3.56 -17.86
CA VAL A 109 0.87 -2.59 -16.96
C VAL A 109 0.09 -1.29 -17.03
N ARG A 110 -0.18 -0.66 -15.90
CA ARG A 110 -0.82 0.64 -15.79
C ARG A 110 -0.22 1.47 -14.66
N VAL A 111 -0.24 2.78 -14.84
CA VAL A 111 0.20 3.73 -13.83
C VAL A 111 -1.00 4.52 -13.34
N TYR A 112 -1.13 4.63 -12.02
CA TYR A 112 -2.22 5.38 -11.39
C TYR A 112 -1.70 6.27 -10.27
N THR A 113 -2.38 7.39 -10.08
CA THR A 113 -2.41 8.16 -8.83
C THR A 113 -3.76 7.96 -8.18
N LEU A 114 -3.81 7.97 -6.86
CA LEU A 114 -5.07 7.82 -6.13
C LEU A 114 -5.82 9.16 -6.02
N PRO A 115 -7.16 9.14 -5.87
CA PRO A 115 -7.95 10.37 -5.69
C PRO A 115 -7.50 11.15 -4.46
N THR A 116 -7.26 12.45 -4.62
CA THR A 116 -6.71 13.30 -3.56
C THR A 116 -7.60 13.33 -2.33
N ASP A 117 -8.91 13.42 -2.52
CA ASP A 117 -9.90 13.43 -1.42
C ASP A 117 -9.87 12.15 -0.58
N LEU A 118 -9.64 10.99 -1.20
CA LEU A 118 -9.50 9.72 -0.49
C LEU A 118 -8.16 9.62 0.24
N VAL A 119 -7.10 10.17 -0.34
CA VAL A 119 -5.77 10.23 0.32
C VAL A 119 -5.83 11.17 1.53
N GLU A 120 -6.54 12.31 1.45
CA GLU A 120 -6.75 13.20 2.60
C GLU A 120 -7.55 12.49 3.72
N GLN A 121 -8.61 11.77 3.39
CA GLN A 121 -9.34 10.96 4.36
C GLN A 121 -8.44 9.91 5.04
N ALA A 122 -7.56 9.26 4.28
CA ALA A 122 -6.58 8.32 4.83
C ALA A 122 -5.60 9.03 5.78
N ARG A 123 -5.17 10.25 5.46
CA ARG A 123 -4.30 11.08 6.32
C ARG A 123 -4.96 11.37 7.67
N GLU A 124 -6.24 11.74 7.66
CA GLU A 124 -7.00 11.95 8.89
C GLU A 124 -7.14 10.67 9.73
N GLN A 125 -7.35 9.51 9.06
CA GLN A 125 -7.42 8.23 9.75
C GLN A 125 -6.08 7.86 10.38
N ILE A 126 -4.96 8.09 9.67
CA ILE A 126 -3.61 7.89 10.20
C ILE A 126 -3.40 8.73 11.48
N ALA A 127 -3.74 10.01 11.44
CA ALA A 127 -3.59 10.89 12.60
C ALA A 127 -4.37 10.36 13.81
N ARG A 128 -5.65 10.02 13.63
CA ARG A 128 -6.49 9.43 14.71
C ARG A 128 -5.91 8.12 15.25
N THR A 129 -5.39 7.27 14.37
CA THR A 129 -4.79 5.99 14.77
C THR A 129 -3.51 6.21 15.58
N LEU A 130 -2.68 7.16 15.21
CA LEU A 130 -1.47 7.52 15.95
C LEU A 130 -1.80 8.09 17.33
N ASP A 131 -2.83 8.95 17.44
CA ASP A 131 -3.31 9.47 18.73
C ASP A 131 -3.79 8.35 19.64
N GLN A 132 -4.53 7.37 19.11
CA GLN A 132 -4.96 6.19 19.87
C GLN A 132 -3.78 5.33 20.32
N ILE A 133 -2.77 5.14 19.48
CA ILE A 133 -1.55 4.42 19.85
C ILE A 133 -0.81 5.15 20.96
N ALA A 134 -0.67 6.48 20.89
CA ALA A 134 -0.04 7.29 21.92
C ALA A 134 -0.79 7.17 23.26
N LEU A 135 -2.10 7.32 23.26
CA LEU A 135 -2.94 7.19 24.44
C LEU A 135 -2.81 5.79 25.08
N ARG A 136 -2.89 4.72 24.29
CA ARG A 136 -2.75 3.35 24.78
C ARG A 136 -1.36 3.09 25.35
N ARG A 137 -0.31 3.68 24.77
CA ARG A 137 1.06 3.63 25.28
C ARG A 137 1.16 4.29 26.66
N GLU A 138 0.56 5.47 26.86
CA GLU A 138 0.53 6.18 28.14
C GLU A 138 -0.20 5.38 29.22
N LEU A 139 -1.31 4.75 28.85
CA LEU A 139 -2.12 3.93 29.75
C LEU A 139 -1.50 2.56 30.04
N GLY A 140 -0.47 2.15 29.30
CA GLY A 140 0.11 0.81 29.37
C GLY A 140 -0.85 -0.31 28.97
N TYR A 141 -1.91 0.03 28.25
CA TYR A 141 -3.01 -0.85 27.90
C TYR A 141 -3.21 -0.94 26.39
N TYR A 142 -2.99 -2.11 25.82
CA TYR A 142 -3.05 -2.37 24.38
C TYR A 142 -4.19 -3.29 23.95
N ARG A 143 -5.03 -3.72 24.89
CA ARG A 143 -6.18 -4.59 24.58
C ARG A 143 -7.28 -3.80 23.85
N SER A 144 -7.96 -4.45 22.93
CA SER A 144 -9.25 -3.97 22.43
C SER A 144 -10.37 -4.38 23.41
N ASP A 145 -11.51 -3.70 23.35
CA ASP A 145 -12.68 -4.08 24.17
C ASP A 145 -13.21 -5.47 23.79
N GLU A 146 -12.79 -6.01 22.63
CA GLU A 146 -13.14 -7.33 22.09
C GLU A 146 -12.17 -8.45 22.57
N ASP A 147 -11.04 -8.10 23.21
CA ASP A 147 -10.03 -9.07 23.67
C ASP A 147 -10.47 -9.93 24.86
N GLU A 148 -11.65 -9.68 25.42
CA GLU A 148 -12.20 -10.42 26.55
C GLU A 148 -13.25 -11.47 26.14
N GLU A 149 -13.61 -11.52 24.85
CA GLU A 149 -14.56 -12.50 24.35
C GLU A 149 -13.88 -13.85 24.08
N GLU A 150 -14.23 -14.86 24.86
CA GLU A 150 -13.97 -16.24 24.52
C GLU A 150 -15.08 -16.74 23.60
N GLY A 151 -14.73 -17.19 22.39
CA GLY A 151 -15.68 -17.65 21.41
C GLY A 151 -15.15 -18.72 20.47
N GLU A 152 -16.06 -19.45 19.84
CA GLU A 152 -15.69 -20.41 18.79
C GLU A 152 -15.51 -19.69 17.45
N LEU A 153 -14.37 -19.92 16.80
CA LEU A 153 -14.13 -19.37 15.46
C LEU A 153 -15.07 -20.02 14.44
N VAL A 154 -15.96 -19.22 13.87
CA VAL A 154 -16.91 -19.69 12.87
C VAL A 154 -16.26 -19.74 11.50
N PHE A 155 -16.12 -20.94 10.97
CA PHE A 155 -15.65 -21.15 9.59
C PHE A 155 -16.79 -21.15 8.59
N PRO A 156 -16.60 -20.61 7.38
CA PRO A 156 -17.58 -20.73 6.33
C PRO A 156 -17.96 -22.19 6.03
N PRO A 157 -19.21 -22.48 5.64
CA PRO A 157 -19.69 -23.86 5.41
C PRO A 157 -18.83 -24.68 4.44
N TRP A 158 -18.21 -24.05 3.46
CA TRP A 158 -17.35 -24.70 2.47
C TRP A 158 -16.02 -25.22 3.04
N THR A 159 -15.60 -24.79 4.25
CA THR A 159 -14.40 -25.30 4.91
C THR A 159 -14.60 -26.65 5.55
N ARG A 160 -15.85 -27.04 5.81
CA ARG A 160 -16.19 -28.36 6.32
C ARG A 160 -16.26 -29.33 5.14
N ARG A 161 -15.29 -30.24 5.02
CA ARG A 161 -15.39 -31.35 4.07
C ARG A 161 -16.70 -32.07 4.36
N ASN A 162 -17.60 -32.11 3.38
CA ASN A 162 -18.70 -33.06 3.43
C ASN A 162 -18.06 -34.44 3.55
N GLY A 163 -18.21 -35.07 4.70
CA GLY A 163 -17.82 -36.45 4.86
C GLY A 163 -18.50 -37.26 3.77
N HIS A 164 -17.76 -37.75 2.81
CA HIS A 164 -18.23 -38.81 1.96
C HIS A 164 -18.38 -40.01 2.88
N GLY A 165 -19.63 -40.25 3.24
CA GLY A 165 -20.01 -41.51 3.83
C GLY A 165 -19.64 -42.64 2.88
N ASP A 166 -19.07 -43.66 3.43
CA ASP A 166 -18.90 -44.96 2.84
C ASP A 166 -20.13 -45.44 2.07
N ARG A 167 -19.92 -45.83 0.83
CA ARG A 167 -20.56 -47.00 0.22
C ARG A 167 -19.62 -47.62 -0.80
#